data_0287e000eba1dbc93e3ca0c747d1680d
#
_entry.id   0287e000eba1dbc93e3ca0c747d1680d
#
_cell.length_a   1.000
_cell.length_b   1.000
_cell.length_c   1.000
_cell.angle_alpha   90.00
_cell.angle_beta   90.00
_cell.angle_gamma   90.00
#
_symmetry.space_group_name_H-M   'P 1'
#
loop_
_entity.id
_entity.type
_entity.pdbx_description
1 polymer ?
#
loop_
_entity_poly.entity_id
_entity_poly.type
_entity_poly.pdbx_seq_one_letter_code
_entity_poly.pdbx_strand_id
1 'polypeptide(L)'
;ENEPKALKTLEKLGYQIVQPSFVVHPEYDWMGMSPDGVLVKGRNGKTSAVEVKCPQTKPCTNVREEKRNYWHQMQLGMECMDLDEMLFFQWYSDTEYHQEWVEREPQWAKTYIPKAKEFIDWYHKACKDPKYITSWSADRDGVGIQYKEVENTEKTEELAEIQIALAEISTKKDELEKRKKELAKELVAENKGSFETFTKNGKVRCHMTQAKGRVNYSNLVKEENIP
;
A
#
# COMPACT_ATOMS: atom_id res chain seq x y z
N GLU A 1 -4.53 -1.05 -11.78
CA GLU A 1 -5.26 -1.53 -12.99
C GLU A 1 -5.80 -0.35 -13.82
N ASN A 2 -6.14 0.79 -13.22
CA ASN A 2 -6.69 1.97 -13.91
C ASN A 2 -5.67 3.08 -14.16
N GLU A 3 -4.51 3.05 -13.56
CA GLU A 3 -3.44 4.04 -13.71
C GLU A 3 -3.06 4.32 -15.19
N PRO A 4 -2.87 3.31 -16.06
CA PRO A 4 -2.60 3.56 -17.46
C PRO A 4 -3.73 4.30 -18.20
N LYS A 5 -4.98 4.14 -17.76
CA LYS A 5 -6.12 4.87 -18.32
C LYS A 5 -6.12 6.33 -17.85
N ALA A 6 -5.77 6.54 -16.58
CA ALA A 6 -5.62 7.87 -16.01
C ALA A 6 -4.53 8.67 -16.72
N LEU A 7 -3.37 8.05 -16.98
CA LEU A 7 -2.29 8.68 -17.75
C LEU A 7 -2.72 9.01 -19.18
N LYS A 8 -3.45 8.12 -19.87
CA LYS A 8 -4.03 8.41 -21.19
C LYS A 8 -5.04 9.55 -21.15
N THR A 9 -5.78 9.71 -20.06
CA THR A 9 -6.69 10.84 -19.90
C THR A 9 -5.89 12.14 -19.79
N LEU A 10 -4.79 12.16 -19.03
CA LEU A 10 -3.89 13.32 -18.97
C LEU A 10 -3.28 13.65 -20.34
N GLU A 11 -2.88 12.66 -21.13
CA GLU A 11 -2.41 12.88 -22.51
C GLU A 11 -3.49 13.53 -23.38
N LYS A 12 -4.76 13.08 -23.28
CA LYS A 12 -5.90 13.71 -23.96
C LYS A 12 -6.14 15.15 -23.51
N LEU A 13 -5.79 15.50 -22.27
CA LEU A 13 -5.83 16.85 -21.73
C LEU A 13 -4.65 17.74 -22.21
N GLY A 14 -3.75 17.18 -23.00
CA GLY A 14 -2.64 17.91 -23.62
C GLY A 14 -1.32 17.82 -22.86
N TYR A 15 -1.23 17.00 -21.79
CA TYR A 15 0.04 16.79 -21.11
C TYR A 15 0.92 15.83 -21.90
N GLN A 16 2.19 16.19 -22.02
CA GLN A 16 3.23 15.27 -22.50
C GLN A 16 3.82 14.54 -21.31
N ILE A 17 3.64 13.21 -21.27
CA ILE A 17 4.02 12.38 -20.12
C ILE A 17 5.13 11.43 -20.52
N VAL A 18 6.14 11.32 -19.66
CA VAL A 18 7.17 10.28 -19.71
C VAL A 18 7.03 9.43 -18.47
N GLN A 19 7.07 8.11 -18.63
CA GLN A 19 7.09 7.17 -17.50
C GLN A 19 8.55 6.90 -17.10
N PRO A 20 9.03 7.46 -15.99
CA PRO A 20 10.38 7.22 -15.53
C PRO A 20 10.46 5.87 -14.79
N SER A 21 11.66 5.37 -14.65
CA SER A 21 11.98 4.33 -13.69
C SER A 21 12.02 4.90 -12.27
N PHE A 22 12.45 4.07 -11.32
CA PHE A 22 12.71 4.52 -9.95
C PHE A 22 13.75 5.64 -9.91
N VAL A 23 13.46 6.72 -9.19
CA VAL A 23 14.33 7.89 -9.03
C VAL A 23 14.91 7.88 -7.62
N VAL A 24 16.24 7.90 -7.52
CA VAL A 24 16.96 8.00 -6.25
C VAL A 24 17.26 9.47 -5.98
N HIS A 25 17.14 9.89 -4.73
CA HIS A 25 17.50 11.25 -4.33
C HIS A 25 19.00 11.55 -4.59
N PRO A 26 19.36 12.72 -5.13
CA PRO A 26 20.73 13.00 -5.54
C PRO A 26 21.75 13.01 -4.39
N GLU A 27 21.33 13.31 -3.16
CA GLU A 27 22.21 13.36 -1.97
C GLU A 27 22.03 12.16 -1.03
N TYR A 28 20.88 11.47 -1.06
CA TYR A 28 20.53 10.38 -0.13
C TYR A 28 20.21 9.11 -0.89
N ASP A 29 21.21 8.24 -1.05
CA ASP A 29 21.10 6.97 -1.80
C ASP A 29 20.09 5.96 -1.22
N TRP A 30 19.70 6.14 0.05
CA TRP A 30 18.69 5.36 0.74
C TRP A 30 17.25 5.90 0.54
N MET A 31 17.09 7.01 -0.15
CA MET A 31 15.80 7.65 -0.38
C MET A 31 15.49 7.72 -1.87
N GLY A 32 14.30 7.30 -2.26
CA GLY A 32 13.88 7.33 -3.65
C GLY A 32 12.38 7.08 -3.80
N MET A 33 11.88 7.29 -5.01
CA MET A 33 10.49 7.12 -5.34
C MET A 33 10.30 6.65 -6.79
N SER A 34 9.15 6.09 -7.08
CA SER A 34 8.71 5.80 -8.45
C SER A 34 7.51 6.69 -8.76
N PRO A 35 7.66 7.78 -9.53
CA PRO A 35 6.52 8.60 -9.90
C PRO A 35 5.65 7.87 -10.93
N ASP A 36 4.34 8.12 -10.91
CA ASP A 36 3.41 7.53 -11.88
C ASP A 36 3.63 8.12 -13.28
N GLY A 37 4.16 9.35 -13.36
CA GLY A 37 4.58 9.98 -14.60
C GLY A 37 5.32 11.28 -14.38
N VAL A 38 6.11 11.68 -15.38
CA VAL A 38 6.76 12.98 -15.46
C VAL A 38 6.11 13.80 -16.56
N LEU A 39 5.64 14.98 -16.21
CA LEU A 39 5.09 15.96 -17.12
C LEU A 39 6.24 16.80 -17.69
N VAL A 40 6.44 16.76 -19.01
CA VAL A 40 7.49 17.55 -19.70
C VAL A 40 7.30 19.04 -19.44
N LYS A 41 6.02 19.47 -19.34
CA LYS A 41 5.65 20.83 -18.95
C LYS A 41 4.48 20.76 -17.95
N GLY A 42 4.72 21.20 -16.73
CA GLY A 42 3.71 21.48 -15.73
C GLY A 42 2.97 22.81 -16.00
N ARG A 43 2.14 23.23 -15.04
CA ARG A 43 1.32 24.47 -15.18
C ARG A 43 2.16 25.75 -15.38
N ASN A 44 3.37 25.78 -14.82
CA ASN A 44 4.30 26.90 -14.90
C ASN A 44 5.30 26.79 -16.06
N GLY A 45 5.13 25.79 -16.95
CA GLY A 45 6.01 25.53 -18.09
C GLY A 45 7.31 24.80 -17.76
N LYS A 46 7.57 24.50 -16.47
CA LYS A 46 8.69 23.67 -16.02
C LYS A 46 8.31 22.20 -16.00
N THR A 47 9.30 21.33 -15.95
CA THR A 47 9.08 19.89 -15.69
C THR A 47 8.42 19.71 -14.32
N SER A 48 7.47 18.78 -14.25
CA SER A 48 6.79 18.38 -13.03
C SER A 48 6.56 16.87 -13.02
N ALA A 49 5.98 16.33 -11.97
CA ALA A 49 5.57 14.94 -11.91
C ALA A 49 4.07 14.85 -11.58
N VAL A 50 3.50 13.67 -11.79
CA VAL A 50 2.13 13.37 -11.44
C VAL A 50 2.07 12.17 -10.50
N GLU A 51 1.22 12.30 -9.50
CA GLU A 51 0.76 11.20 -8.63
C GLU A 51 -0.68 10.88 -8.98
N VAL A 52 -0.94 9.65 -9.41
CA VAL A 52 -2.25 9.19 -9.87
C VAL A 52 -2.92 8.37 -8.78
N LYS A 53 -4.17 8.68 -8.50
CA LYS A 53 -5.03 7.85 -7.67
C LYS A 53 -6.34 7.55 -8.40
N CYS A 54 -6.80 6.31 -8.29
CA CYS A 54 -8.07 5.85 -8.87
C CYS A 54 -9.03 5.41 -7.75
N PRO A 55 -9.53 6.35 -6.93
CA PRO A 55 -10.41 6.03 -5.83
C PRO A 55 -11.79 5.58 -6.31
N GLN A 56 -12.50 4.81 -5.48
CA GLN A 56 -13.88 4.40 -5.72
C GLN A 56 -14.91 5.32 -5.03
N THR A 57 -14.43 6.31 -4.29
CA THR A 57 -15.23 7.23 -3.49
C THR A 57 -15.04 8.66 -3.99
N LYS A 58 -15.73 9.62 -3.35
CA LYS A 58 -15.63 11.05 -3.69
C LYS A 58 -14.17 11.53 -3.75
N PRO A 59 -13.87 12.51 -4.65
CA PRO A 59 -12.55 13.11 -4.72
C PRO A 59 -12.20 13.81 -3.40
N CYS A 60 -10.94 13.77 -3.08
CA CYS A 60 -10.34 14.66 -2.10
C CYS A 60 -10.08 15.99 -2.81
N THR A 61 -10.49 17.09 -2.19
CA THR A 61 -10.36 18.44 -2.74
C THR A 61 -9.16 19.20 -2.18
N ASN A 62 -8.59 18.69 -1.09
CA ASN A 62 -7.37 19.20 -0.48
C ASN A 62 -6.54 18.01 0.03
N VAL A 63 -5.55 17.62 -0.76
CA VAL A 63 -4.73 16.42 -0.47
C VAL A 63 -3.94 16.57 0.84
N ARG A 64 -3.50 17.79 1.17
CA ARG A 64 -2.76 18.06 2.39
C ARG A 64 -3.57 17.79 3.65
N GLU A 65 -4.84 18.17 3.65
CA GLU A 65 -5.72 18.04 4.81
C GLU A 65 -6.42 16.69 4.86
N GLU A 66 -6.95 16.23 3.73
CA GLU A 66 -7.80 15.04 3.67
C GLU A 66 -7.02 13.74 3.47
N LYS A 67 -5.85 13.79 2.79
CA LYS A 67 -5.03 12.63 2.41
C LYS A 67 -3.55 12.89 2.67
N ARG A 68 -3.23 13.19 3.88
CA ARG A 68 -1.89 13.61 4.31
C ARG A 68 -0.76 12.64 3.91
N ASN A 69 -1.04 11.34 3.84
CA ASN A 69 -0.10 10.35 3.37
C ASN A 69 0.27 10.55 1.89
N TYR A 70 -0.68 10.89 1.01
CA TYR A 70 -0.40 11.21 -0.39
C TYR A 70 0.36 12.53 -0.52
N TRP A 71 -0.01 13.51 0.29
CA TRP A 71 0.73 14.76 0.34
C TRP A 71 2.19 14.55 0.74
N HIS A 72 2.48 13.72 1.76
CA HIS A 72 3.86 13.37 2.12
C HIS A 72 4.57 12.61 1.00
N GLN A 73 3.90 11.71 0.30
CA GLN A 73 4.44 10.99 -0.85
C GLN A 73 4.87 11.97 -1.96
N MET A 74 4.05 12.98 -2.24
CA MET A 74 4.35 14.01 -3.24
C MET A 74 5.50 14.91 -2.80
N GLN A 75 5.57 15.31 -1.53
CA GLN A 75 6.69 16.07 -1.00
C GLN A 75 8.01 15.30 -1.13
N LEU A 76 8.02 14.01 -0.81
CA LEU A 76 9.16 13.13 -1.04
C LEU A 76 9.55 13.08 -2.52
N GLY A 77 8.56 12.98 -3.42
CA GLY A 77 8.79 12.97 -4.86
C GLY A 77 9.45 14.26 -5.34
N MET A 78 8.96 15.40 -4.88
CA MET A 78 9.52 16.70 -5.22
C MET A 78 10.96 16.86 -4.71
N GLU A 79 11.26 16.33 -3.52
CA GLU A 79 12.64 16.31 -3.02
C GLU A 79 13.56 15.42 -3.86
N CYS A 80 13.13 14.18 -4.19
CA CYS A 80 13.93 13.25 -4.98
C CYS A 80 14.20 13.74 -6.40
N MET A 81 13.29 14.52 -6.97
CA MET A 81 13.33 14.95 -8.37
C MET A 81 13.70 16.44 -8.53
N ASP A 82 13.92 17.14 -7.43
CA ASP A 82 14.14 18.59 -7.38
C ASP A 82 13.06 19.38 -8.15
N LEU A 83 11.81 19.11 -7.83
CA LEU A 83 10.65 19.75 -8.45
C LEU A 83 10.03 20.80 -7.52
N ASP A 84 9.49 21.86 -8.12
CA ASP A 84 8.79 22.92 -7.39
C ASP A 84 7.33 22.54 -7.07
N GLU A 85 6.72 21.69 -7.91
CA GLU A 85 5.33 21.28 -7.80
C GLU A 85 5.09 19.90 -8.41
N MET A 86 4.01 19.22 -7.97
CA MET A 86 3.51 17.98 -8.54
C MET A 86 2.00 18.05 -8.75
N LEU A 87 1.52 17.37 -9.79
CA LEU A 87 0.10 17.20 -10.06
C LEU A 87 -0.44 16.00 -9.28
N PHE A 88 -1.44 16.21 -8.43
CA PHE A 88 -2.26 15.16 -7.86
C PHE A 88 -3.46 14.92 -8.76
N PHE A 89 -3.54 13.75 -9.39
CA PHE A 89 -4.57 13.42 -10.36
C PHE A 89 -5.43 12.26 -9.88
N GLN A 90 -6.70 12.53 -9.61
CA GLN A 90 -7.67 11.53 -9.18
C GLN A 90 -8.58 11.19 -10.36
N TRP A 91 -8.48 9.96 -10.85
CA TRP A 91 -9.21 9.50 -12.02
C TRP A 91 -10.33 8.52 -11.62
N TYR A 92 -11.53 8.77 -12.10
CA TYR A 92 -12.72 7.94 -11.92
C TYR A 92 -13.14 7.31 -13.22
N SER A 93 -13.13 8.09 -14.32
CA SER A 93 -13.40 7.70 -15.68
C SER A 93 -12.72 8.66 -16.66
N ASP A 94 -12.84 8.39 -17.95
CA ASP A 94 -12.30 9.27 -19.00
C ASP A 94 -12.95 10.68 -19.02
N THR A 95 -14.09 10.84 -18.39
CA THR A 95 -14.85 12.09 -18.32
C THR A 95 -14.97 12.66 -16.91
N GLU A 96 -14.57 11.89 -15.89
CA GLU A 96 -14.70 12.27 -14.50
C GLU A 96 -13.35 12.12 -13.80
N TYR A 97 -12.75 13.22 -13.45
CA TYR A 97 -11.45 13.31 -12.76
C TYR A 97 -11.38 14.58 -11.92
N HIS A 98 -10.47 14.59 -10.98
CA HIS A 98 -10.09 15.79 -10.20
C HIS A 98 -8.59 15.97 -10.23
N GLN A 99 -8.14 17.22 -10.32
CA GLN A 99 -6.72 17.56 -10.34
C GLN A 99 -6.41 18.70 -9.38
N GLU A 100 -5.33 18.54 -8.63
CA GLU A 100 -4.83 19.51 -7.68
C GLU A 100 -3.33 19.66 -7.85
N TRP A 101 -2.83 20.90 -7.98
CA TRP A 101 -1.41 21.17 -8.00
C TRP A 101 -0.90 21.39 -6.58
N VAL A 102 0.05 20.58 -6.17
CA VAL A 102 0.69 20.63 -4.86
C VAL A 102 2.07 21.22 -4.98
N GLU A 103 2.32 22.27 -4.22
CA GLU A 103 3.60 22.95 -4.19
C GLU A 103 4.55 22.27 -3.18
N ARG A 104 5.86 22.32 -3.48
CA ARG A 104 6.90 21.86 -2.58
C ARG A 104 6.95 22.74 -1.34
N GLU A 105 6.93 22.11 -0.17
CA GLU A 105 7.10 22.80 1.11
C GLU A 105 8.55 22.69 1.59
N PRO A 106 9.35 23.77 1.56
CA PRO A 106 10.78 23.70 1.91
C PRO A 106 11.05 23.22 3.35
N GLN A 107 10.07 23.39 4.25
CA GLN A 107 10.22 22.95 5.63
C GLN A 107 10.00 21.44 5.79
N TRP A 108 9.36 20.80 4.80
CA TRP A 108 9.08 19.36 4.85
C TRP A 108 10.37 18.55 4.93
N ALA A 109 11.31 18.80 4.04
CA ALA A 109 12.59 18.09 4.00
C ALA A 109 13.36 18.23 5.32
N LYS A 110 13.45 19.45 5.85
CA LYS A 110 14.12 19.73 7.14
C LYS A 110 13.50 18.96 8.32
N THR A 111 12.20 18.71 8.23
CA THR A 111 11.46 18.04 9.31
C THR A 111 11.51 16.51 9.18
N TYR A 112 11.35 15.98 7.96
CA TYR A 112 11.09 14.56 7.75
C TYR A 112 12.31 13.75 7.31
N ILE A 113 13.27 14.34 6.60
CA ILE A 113 14.48 13.62 6.20
C ILE A 113 15.29 13.14 7.41
N PRO A 114 15.54 13.95 8.46
CA PRO A 114 16.24 13.46 9.63
C PRO A 114 15.52 12.29 10.32
N LYS A 115 14.18 12.35 10.43
CA LYS A 115 13.39 11.27 11.03
C LYS A 115 13.43 9.98 10.18
N ALA A 116 13.39 10.12 8.87
CA ALA A 116 13.54 8.98 7.96
C ALA A 116 14.93 8.37 8.08
N LYS A 117 15.98 9.18 8.24
CA LYS A 117 17.35 8.70 8.46
C LYS A 117 17.48 7.94 9.78
N GLU A 118 16.89 8.43 10.86
CA GLU A 118 16.84 7.71 12.14
C GLU A 118 16.19 6.33 11.98
N PHE A 119 15.08 6.26 11.23
CA PHE A 119 14.42 4.99 10.93
C PHE A 119 15.32 4.05 10.11
N ILE A 120 15.99 4.55 9.07
CA ILE A 120 16.90 3.74 8.25
C ILE A 120 18.08 3.21 9.08
N ASP A 121 18.64 4.04 9.95
CA ASP A 121 19.74 3.63 10.84
C ASP A 121 19.26 2.56 11.83
N TRP A 122 18.09 2.74 12.40
CA TRP A 122 17.45 1.73 13.23
C TRP A 122 17.19 0.44 12.43
N TYR A 123 16.64 0.53 11.22
CA TYR A 123 16.37 -0.62 10.36
C TYR A 123 17.64 -1.42 10.07
N HIS A 124 18.74 -0.76 9.73
CA HIS A 124 20.02 -1.43 9.53
C HIS A 124 20.55 -2.13 10.77
N LYS A 125 20.32 -1.58 11.97
CA LYS A 125 20.65 -2.25 13.24
C LYS A 125 19.74 -3.46 13.46
N ALA A 126 18.45 -3.30 13.24
CA ALA A 126 17.46 -4.36 13.40
C ALA A 126 17.75 -5.55 12.46
N CYS A 127 18.17 -5.29 11.23
CA CYS A 127 18.57 -6.35 10.29
C CYS A 127 19.80 -7.15 10.77
N LYS A 128 20.66 -6.56 11.61
CA LYS A 128 21.86 -7.21 12.14
C LYS A 128 21.61 -7.92 13.47
N ASP A 129 20.65 -7.46 14.26
CA ASP A 129 20.33 -8.03 15.57
C ASP A 129 18.80 -8.19 15.75
N PRO A 130 18.30 -9.44 15.73
CA PRO A 130 16.87 -9.73 15.90
C PRO A 130 16.21 -9.16 17.16
N LYS A 131 17.01 -8.85 18.20
CA LYS A 131 16.48 -8.24 19.44
C LYS A 131 15.84 -6.87 19.17
N TYR A 132 16.33 -6.12 18.17
CA TYR A 132 15.73 -4.85 17.77
C TYR A 132 14.36 -5.04 17.10
N ILE A 133 14.14 -6.15 16.40
CA ILE A 133 12.84 -6.46 15.75
C ILE A 133 11.79 -6.76 16.81
N THR A 134 12.18 -7.50 17.87
CA THR A 134 11.24 -7.88 18.95
C THR A 134 10.75 -6.67 19.73
N SER A 135 11.60 -5.66 19.96
CA SER A 135 11.19 -4.42 20.64
C SER A 135 10.20 -3.58 19.82
N TRP A 136 10.19 -3.73 18.51
CA TRP A 136 9.31 -2.97 17.60
C TRP A 136 7.97 -3.66 17.30
N SER A 137 7.95 -4.98 17.31
CA SER A 137 6.73 -5.76 17.08
C SER A 137 5.72 -5.65 18.22
N ALA A 138 6.18 -5.24 19.40
CA ALA A 138 5.33 -5.01 20.56
C ALA A 138 4.54 -3.68 20.48
N ASP A 139 4.96 -2.74 19.63
CA ASP A 139 4.42 -1.37 19.58
C ASP A 139 3.79 -1.05 18.21
N ARG A 140 2.70 -1.73 17.86
CA ARG A 140 1.93 -1.35 16.65
C ARG A 140 1.28 0.04 16.75
N ASP A 141 1.08 0.58 17.94
CA ASP A 141 0.26 1.78 18.16
C ASP A 141 1.02 2.96 18.78
N GLY A 142 2.34 2.84 19.01
CA GLY A 142 2.94 3.87 19.82
C GLY A 142 4.40 4.16 19.56
N VAL A 143 4.63 5.20 18.83
CA VAL A 143 5.87 5.96 18.99
C VAL A 143 5.91 6.45 20.44
N GLY A 144 6.68 5.76 21.31
CA GLY A 144 7.03 6.26 22.61
C GLY A 144 6.18 5.83 23.81
N ILE A 145 5.46 4.71 23.75
CA ILE A 145 4.87 4.15 24.98
C ILE A 145 6.01 3.64 25.88
N GLN A 146 6.24 4.33 26.99
CA GLN A 146 7.09 3.82 28.06
C GLN A 146 6.26 2.85 28.90
N TYR A 147 6.58 1.56 28.82
CA TYR A 147 5.96 0.56 29.69
C TYR A 147 6.49 0.74 31.12
N LYS A 148 5.58 0.95 32.04
CA LYS A 148 5.89 0.92 33.47
C LYS A 148 5.85 -0.53 33.93
N GLU A 149 6.95 -0.99 34.50
CA GLU A 149 6.96 -2.28 35.17
C GLU A 149 5.97 -2.26 36.36
N VAL A 150 5.05 -3.21 36.36
CA VAL A 150 4.07 -3.37 37.46
C VAL A 150 4.21 -4.75 38.05
N GLU A 151 3.87 -4.89 39.32
CA GLU A 151 3.85 -6.19 39.98
C GLU A 151 2.82 -7.11 39.31
N ASN A 152 3.18 -8.39 39.23
CA ASN A 152 2.29 -9.40 38.73
C ASN A 152 1.09 -9.57 39.70
N THR A 153 -0.10 -9.58 39.15
CA THR A 153 -1.35 -9.72 39.89
C THR A 153 -2.20 -10.82 39.28
N GLU A 154 -3.19 -11.32 40.02
CA GLU A 154 -4.17 -12.28 39.51
C GLU A 154 -4.81 -11.79 38.17
N LYS A 155 -5.06 -10.48 38.06
CA LYS A 155 -5.61 -9.89 36.83
C LYS A 155 -4.63 -9.90 35.66
N THR A 156 -3.34 -9.76 35.91
CA THR A 156 -2.33 -9.81 34.83
C THR A 156 -2.12 -11.24 34.37
N GLU A 157 -2.22 -12.24 35.25
CA GLU A 157 -2.21 -13.66 34.89
C GLU A 157 -3.45 -14.03 34.07
N GLU A 158 -4.64 -13.65 34.53
CA GLU A 158 -5.88 -13.86 33.77
C GLU A 158 -5.82 -13.23 32.37
N LEU A 159 -5.29 -12.00 32.26
CA LEU A 159 -5.11 -11.34 30.97
C LEU A 159 -4.16 -12.11 30.05
N ALA A 160 -3.07 -12.64 30.58
CA ALA A 160 -2.10 -13.43 29.81
C ALA A 160 -2.73 -14.75 29.33
N GLU A 161 -3.50 -15.44 30.18
CA GLU A 161 -4.23 -16.65 29.79
C GLU A 161 -5.25 -16.37 28.68
N ILE A 162 -6.00 -15.27 28.79
CA ILE A 162 -6.95 -14.84 27.74
C ILE A 162 -6.22 -14.55 26.42
N GLN A 163 -5.08 -13.88 26.45
CA GLN A 163 -4.29 -13.59 25.25
C GLN A 163 -3.79 -14.87 24.57
N ILE A 164 -3.32 -15.85 25.33
CA ILE A 164 -2.90 -17.16 24.82
C ILE A 164 -4.08 -17.88 24.17
N ALA A 165 -5.22 -17.96 24.86
CA ALA A 165 -6.42 -18.59 24.33
C ALA A 165 -6.92 -17.93 23.04
N LEU A 166 -6.90 -16.61 22.97
CA LEU A 166 -7.25 -15.86 21.76
C LEU A 166 -6.30 -16.13 20.59
N ALA A 167 -5.01 -16.26 20.86
CA ALA A 167 -4.02 -16.62 19.84
C ALA A 167 -4.26 -18.02 19.27
N GLU A 168 -4.56 -18.99 20.13
CA GLU A 168 -4.90 -20.37 19.72
C GLU A 168 -6.19 -20.40 18.88
N ILE A 169 -7.22 -19.66 19.30
CA ILE A 169 -8.47 -19.54 18.54
C ILE A 169 -8.22 -18.91 17.17
N SER A 170 -7.38 -17.87 17.10
CA SER A 170 -7.03 -17.22 15.83
C SER A 170 -6.32 -18.19 14.89
N THR A 171 -5.36 -18.95 15.38
CA THR A 171 -4.64 -19.96 14.58
C THR A 171 -5.61 -21.01 14.04
N LYS A 172 -6.47 -21.54 14.91
CA LYS A 172 -7.49 -22.52 14.51
C LYS A 172 -8.49 -21.96 13.50
N LYS A 173 -8.85 -20.69 13.63
CA LYS A 173 -9.72 -20.00 12.66
C LYS A 173 -9.05 -19.95 11.30
N ASP A 174 -7.77 -19.57 11.22
CA ASP A 174 -7.02 -19.46 9.97
C ASP A 174 -6.88 -20.82 9.27
N GLU A 175 -6.64 -21.90 10.03
CA GLU A 175 -6.63 -23.27 9.53
C GLU A 175 -7.98 -23.67 8.93
N LEU A 176 -9.08 -23.38 9.64
CA LEU A 176 -10.42 -23.67 9.18
C LEU A 176 -10.80 -22.84 7.94
N GLU A 177 -10.40 -21.56 7.88
CA GLU A 177 -10.63 -20.74 6.70
C GLU A 177 -9.84 -21.24 5.51
N LYS A 178 -8.60 -21.69 5.70
CA LYS A 178 -7.80 -22.34 4.65
C LYS A 178 -8.49 -23.60 4.13
N ARG A 179 -8.89 -24.50 5.03
CA ARG A 179 -9.58 -25.74 4.67
C ARG A 179 -10.91 -25.48 3.96
N LYS A 180 -11.67 -24.48 4.42
CA LYS A 180 -12.91 -24.04 3.77
C LYS A 180 -12.66 -23.60 2.33
N LYS A 181 -11.59 -22.84 2.08
CA LYS A 181 -11.22 -22.38 0.72
C LYS A 181 -10.81 -23.56 -0.18
N GLU A 182 -10.09 -24.52 0.34
CA GLU A 182 -9.70 -25.74 -0.39
C GLU A 182 -10.93 -26.56 -0.78
N LEU A 183 -11.78 -26.87 0.20
CA LEU A 183 -13.03 -27.61 -0.04
C LEU A 183 -13.96 -26.91 -1.03
N ALA A 184 -14.07 -25.57 -0.93
CA ALA A 184 -14.87 -24.80 -1.88
C ALA A 184 -14.34 -24.92 -3.32
N LYS A 185 -13.02 -24.92 -3.50
CA LYS A 185 -12.39 -25.12 -4.82
C LYS A 185 -12.62 -26.53 -5.35
N GLU A 186 -12.44 -27.55 -4.54
CA GLU A 186 -12.70 -28.95 -4.87
C GLU A 186 -14.16 -29.12 -5.34
N LEU A 187 -15.11 -28.66 -4.53
CA LEU A 187 -16.54 -28.77 -4.83
C LEU A 187 -16.96 -27.98 -6.07
N VAL A 188 -16.40 -26.79 -6.32
CA VAL A 188 -16.65 -26.03 -7.54
C VAL A 188 -16.12 -26.75 -8.77
N ALA A 189 -14.96 -27.40 -8.67
CA ALA A 189 -14.38 -28.20 -9.74
C ALA A 189 -15.22 -29.45 -10.04
N GLU A 190 -15.64 -30.19 -9.03
CA GLU A 190 -16.48 -31.39 -9.14
C GLU A 190 -17.85 -31.07 -9.78
N ASN A 191 -18.46 -29.95 -9.39
CA ASN A 191 -19.77 -29.52 -9.91
C ASN A 191 -19.69 -28.66 -11.18
N LYS A 192 -18.48 -28.45 -11.74
CA LYS A 192 -18.22 -27.68 -12.96
C LYS A 192 -18.79 -26.25 -12.89
N GLY A 193 -18.79 -25.64 -11.72
CA GLY A 193 -19.27 -24.27 -11.55
C GLY A 193 -19.86 -23.96 -10.18
N SER A 194 -20.56 -22.84 -10.09
CA SER A 194 -21.26 -22.42 -8.89
C SER A 194 -22.41 -23.36 -8.56
N PHE A 195 -22.57 -23.68 -7.28
CA PHE A 195 -23.63 -24.59 -6.83
C PHE A 195 -24.22 -24.15 -5.48
N GLU A 196 -25.38 -24.71 -5.19
CA GLU A 196 -26.07 -24.55 -3.93
C GLU A 196 -26.61 -25.93 -3.49
N THR A 197 -26.41 -26.26 -2.23
CA THR A 197 -26.93 -27.50 -1.65
C THR A 197 -27.38 -27.30 -0.21
N PHE A 198 -28.25 -28.18 0.28
CA PHE A 198 -28.70 -28.21 1.65
C PHE A 198 -28.05 -29.38 2.38
N THR A 199 -27.52 -29.12 3.56
CA THR A 199 -26.95 -30.11 4.47
C THR A 199 -27.75 -30.12 5.75
N LYS A 200 -27.54 -31.13 6.63
CA LYS A 200 -28.12 -31.16 7.96
C LYS A 200 -27.79 -29.96 8.86
N ASN A 201 -26.70 -29.26 8.52
CA ASN A 201 -26.19 -28.09 9.26
C ASN A 201 -26.57 -26.76 8.60
N GLY A 202 -27.35 -26.79 7.51
CA GLY A 202 -27.78 -25.61 6.81
C GLY A 202 -27.44 -25.59 5.31
N LYS A 203 -27.63 -24.43 4.72
CA LYS A 203 -27.43 -24.20 3.30
C LYS A 203 -25.96 -23.89 2.99
N VAL A 204 -25.38 -24.59 2.03
CA VAL A 204 -24.05 -24.31 1.49
C VAL A 204 -24.19 -23.75 0.07
N ARG A 205 -23.57 -22.59 -0.17
CA ARG A 205 -23.54 -21.93 -1.47
C ARG A 205 -22.10 -21.59 -1.84
N CYS A 206 -21.64 -22.07 -2.97
CA CYS A 206 -20.33 -21.73 -3.52
C CYS A 206 -20.50 -21.03 -4.87
N HIS A 207 -19.90 -19.85 -5.00
CA HIS A 207 -19.90 -19.08 -6.24
C HIS A 207 -18.52 -19.09 -6.87
N MET A 208 -18.51 -19.38 -8.18
CA MET A 208 -17.33 -19.15 -8.99
C MET A 208 -17.32 -17.68 -9.42
N THR A 209 -16.48 -16.88 -8.80
CA THR A 209 -16.21 -15.52 -9.27
C THR A 209 -15.08 -15.57 -10.27
N GLN A 210 -15.32 -15.14 -11.51
CA GLN A 210 -14.24 -14.76 -12.40
C GLN A 210 -13.62 -13.46 -11.84
N ALA A 211 -12.71 -13.59 -10.89
CA ALA A 211 -11.79 -12.51 -10.64
C ALA A 211 -10.95 -12.38 -11.92
N LYS A 212 -10.97 -11.21 -12.55
CA LYS A 212 -9.94 -10.86 -13.53
C LYS A 212 -8.60 -11.03 -12.82
N GLY A 213 -7.91 -12.13 -13.12
CA GLY A 213 -6.69 -12.50 -12.41
C GLY A 213 -5.65 -11.39 -12.56
N ARG A 214 -4.99 -11.03 -11.46
CA ARG A 214 -3.68 -10.39 -11.56
C ARG A 214 -2.80 -11.38 -12.33
N VAL A 215 -2.30 -10.95 -13.49
CA VAL A 215 -1.30 -11.73 -14.22
C VAL A 215 -0.08 -11.83 -13.32
N ASN A 216 0.20 -13.03 -12.84
CA ASN A 216 1.42 -13.30 -12.09
C ASN A 216 2.53 -13.55 -13.10
N TYR A 217 3.23 -12.48 -13.50
CA TYR A 217 4.31 -12.52 -14.48
C TYR A 217 5.44 -13.49 -14.10
N SER A 218 5.66 -13.75 -12.81
CA SER A 218 6.65 -14.74 -12.38
C SER A 218 6.27 -16.20 -12.69
N ASN A 219 4.99 -16.49 -12.87
CA ASN A 219 4.55 -17.82 -13.31
C ASN A 219 4.56 -17.95 -14.85
N LEU A 220 4.24 -16.88 -15.57
CA LEU A 220 4.34 -16.85 -17.03
C LEU A 220 5.78 -17.10 -17.53
N VAL A 221 6.77 -16.48 -16.87
CA VAL A 221 8.19 -16.68 -17.22
C VAL A 221 8.69 -18.12 -16.93
N LYS A 222 7.99 -18.88 -16.09
CA LYS A 222 8.32 -20.30 -15.82
C LYS A 222 7.69 -21.29 -16.80
N GLU A 223 6.57 -20.92 -17.42
CA GLU A 223 5.88 -21.78 -18.40
C GLU A 223 6.38 -21.59 -19.83
N GLU A 224 6.91 -20.42 -20.16
CA GLU A 224 7.60 -20.18 -21.41
C GLU A 224 9.11 -20.37 -21.17
N ASN A 225 9.62 -21.56 -21.52
CA ASN A 225 11.05 -21.78 -21.75
C ASN A 225 11.48 -20.93 -22.95
N ILE A 226 11.71 -19.66 -22.74
CA ILE A 226 12.37 -18.80 -23.73
C ILE A 226 13.86 -18.89 -23.46
N PRO A 227 14.66 -19.31 -24.48
CA PRO A 227 16.08 -19.53 -24.38
C PRO A 227 16.84 -18.24 -24.06
#